data_aa2c6cae119d0dc984eaaea6e9ff1c72
#
_entry.id   aa2c6cae119d0dc984eaaea6e9ff1c72
#
_cell.length_a   1.000
_cell.length_b   1.000
_cell.length_c   1.000
_cell.angle_alpha   90.00
_cell.angle_beta   90.00
_cell.angle_gamma   90.00
#
_symmetry.space_group_name_H-M   'P 1'
#
loop_
_entity.id
_entity.type
_entity.pdbx_description
1 polymer ?
#
loop_
_entity_poly.entity_id
_entity_poly.type
_entity_poly.pdbx_seq_one_letter_code
_entity_poly.pdbx_strand_id
1 'polypeptide(L)'
;MKKIHLVIFLLMSYISVGQNLTVISGGSITIPKDSYVFVGGDFTNTAGTVTLHSDSDEFSSLLLSGAASGDITYNRYVNVVGDGEWDLIGAPVSGMAFSSLITDTNIATNGSFYAVGSYDNTMDTWTNATDATTGNLALGQGYQMATTSGGTLSFTGDIADGNQTVTITNSDAENSGAGRRWNLIANPFPSYLNANDNADGTNNFLTVNTAAIDDNFEALYGWKADGTGYEIYNNTSTATHIAPGQGFFVAAAGSGGDQTITLSKAMQTVTGSDDFVAARSSASYELVLDMYSDGVKEDDTKFYFKEGLTLGLDPGYDAGAFNQSSGFSSRLVDQDNGIGMGINAMPADAMSNVIVPLTINQEAGIALEIQIASSTIPEDINVYLEDTVENTFTLLTNEGFELTAQTTLSGIGRFFIHYTTSTLSTDTESSTSLLTAYKGKGNAYISVEGLQQFSEPANLILYNVLGMKVLSRKIQNPSQKEMISTVGLKTGVYILKVQAENIVFTKKL
;
A
#
# COMPACT_ATOMS: atom_id res chain seq x y z
N MET A 1 40.26 38.96 11.96
CA MET A 1 39.17 39.03 10.97
C MET A 1 37.93 38.40 11.63
N LYS A 2 36.88 39.16 11.82
CA LYS A 2 35.62 38.64 12.44
C LYS A 2 34.84 37.86 11.36
N LYS A 3 34.60 36.58 11.62
CA LYS A 3 33.68 35.80 10.77
C LYS A 3 32.26 36.31 11.00
N ILE A 4 31.66 36.86 9.95
CA ILE A 4 30.25 37.27 9.96
C ILE A 4 29.46 35.99 9.61
N HIS A 5 28.77 35.42 10.59
CA HIS A 5 27.76 34.39 10.35
C HIS A 5 26.48 35.13 9.94
N LEU A 6 26.13 35.06 8.67
CA LEU A 6 24.86 35.56 8.16
C LEU A 6 23.80 34.48 8.37
N VAL A 7 23.02 34.61 9.42
CA VAL A 7 21.79 33.84 9.61
C VAL A 7 20.69 34.63 8.93
N ILE A 8 20.23 34.16 7.78
CA ILE A 8 19.12 34.79 7.06
C ILE A 8 17.84 34.14 7.55
N PHE A 9 17.11 34.85 8.43
CA PHE A 9 15.68 34.59 8.64
C PHE A 9 14.93 35.30 7.51
N LEU A 10 14.40 34.57 6.55
CA LEU A 10 13.52 35.12 5.53
C LEU A 10 12.07 34.70 5.80
N LEU A 11 11.36 35.54 6.52
CA LEU A 11 9.90 35.63 6.47
C LEU A 11 9.57 36.72 5.44
N MET A 12 9.26 36.32 4.19
CA MET A 12 8.55 37.22 3.25
C MET A 12 7.99 36.45 2.06
N SER A 13 6.67 36.53 1.90
CA SER A 13 5.97 36.27 0.65
C SER A 13 6.31 37.37 -0.36
N TYR A 14 7.15 37.06 -1.34
CA TYR A 14 7.31 37.89 -2.54
C TYR A 14 7.46 37.02 -3.79
N ILE A 15 6.78 37.41 -4.86
CA ILE A 15 6.99 36.95 -6.21
C ILE A 15 8.43 37.32 -6.59
N SER A 16 9.35 36.39 -6.58
CA SER A 16 10.72 36.59 -7.01
C SER A 16 10.87 36.01 -8.43
N VAL A 17 11.18 36.87 -9.37
CA VAL A 17 11.66 36.48 -10.71
C VAL A 17 13.02 35.78 -10.52
N GLY A 18 13.21 34.62 -11.11
CA GLY A 18 14.30 33.67 -10.94
C GLY A 18 15.65 34.29 -10.52
N GLN A 19 15.99 34.14 -9.24
CA GLN A 19 17.29 34.54 -8.72
C GLN A 19 18.20 33.30 -8.61
N ASN A 20 19.39 33.40 -9.19
CA ASN A 20 20.41 32.37 -9.06
C ASN A 20 21.01 32.41 -7.64
N LEU A 21 21.37 31.24 -7.12
CA LEU A 21 22.09 31.06 -5.86
C LEU A 21 23.49 30.54 -6.15
N THR A 22 24.52 31.30 -5.81
CA THR A 22 25.91 30.86 -5.94
C THR A 22 26.59 30.81 -4.57
N VAL A 23 27.13 29.64 -4.22
CA VAL A 23 27.93 29.44 -2.98
C VAL A 23 29.38 29.32 -3.39
N ILE A 24 30.20 30.27 -2.91
CA ILE A 24 31.64 30.34 -3.24
C ILE A 24 32.49 29.84 -2.08
N SER A 25 33.79 29.68 -2.31
CA SER A 25 34.73 29.25 -1.30
C SER A 25 34.62 30.07 0.00
N GLY A 26 34.50 29.37 1.13
CA GLY A 26 34.27 29.93 2.46
C GLY A 26 32.83 30.33 2.75
N GLY A 27 31.92 30.28 1.77
CA GLY A 27 30.47 30.39 1.97
C GLY A 27 29.91 29.13 2.59
N SER A 28 28.88 29.26 3.41
CA SER A 28 28.19 28.13 4.03
C SER A 28 26.68 28.37 4.08
N ILE A 29 25.90 27.39 3.65
CA ILE A 29 24.45 27.34 3.80
C ILE A 29 24.13 26.09 4.58
N THR A 30 23.34 26.23 5.64
CA THR A 30 22.77 25.13 6.40
C THR A 30 21.27 25.23 6.34
N ILE A 31 20.60 24.19 5.90
CA ILE A 31 19.14 24.08 5.87
C ILE A 31 18.74 23.11 7.01
N PRO A 32 18.21 23.63 8.12
CA PRO A 32 17.77 22.78 9.22
C PRO A 32 16.62 21.85 8.80
N LYS A 33 16.40 20.78 9.56
CA LYS A 33 15.20 19.96 9.46
C LYS A 33 13.94 20.85 9.54
N ASP A 34 12.84 20.41 8.94
CA ASP A 34 11.56 21.16 8.84
C ASP A 34 11.71 22.55 8.20
N SER A 35 12.72 22.72 7.34
CA SER A 35 12.97 23.96 6.65
C SER A 35 13.26 23.73 5.17
N TYR A 36 13.05 24.75 4.36
CA TYR A 36 13.35 24.64 2.93
C TYR A 36 14.01 25.89 2.37
N VAL A 37 14.71 25.68 1.25
CA VAL A 37 15.18 26.77 0.37
C VAL A 37 14.61 26.53 -1.02
N PHE A 38 13.96 27.55 -1.57
CA PHE A 38 13.55 27.59 -2.97
C PHE A 38 14.44 28.55 -3.74
N VAL A 39 15.07 28.06 -4.82
CA VAL A 39 15.88 28.85 -5.73
C VAL A 39 15.13 28.99 -7.06
N GLY A 40 14.65 30.19 -7.35
CA GLY A 40 13.87 30.49 -8.56
C GLY A 40 14.68 30.49 -9.87
N GLY A 41 16.00 30.31 -9.81
CA GLY A 41 16.92 30.23 -10.93
C GLY A 41 17.90 29.08 -10.76
N ASP A 42 19.16 29.28 -11.24
CA ASP A 42 20.22 28.29 -11.17
C ASP A 42 20.87 28.25 -9.78
N PHE A 43 21.27 27.07 -9.36
CA PHE A 43 22.10 26.82 -8.19
C PHE A 43 23.53 26.47 -8.61
N THR A 44 24.53 27.11 -8.02
CA THR A 44 25.94 26.80 -8.26
C THR A 44 26.71 26.78 -6.95
N ASN A 45 27.33 25.65 -6.61
CA ASN A 45 28.30 25.57 -5.52
C ASN A 45 29.70 25.34 -6.11
N THR A 46 30.55 26.35 -6.06
CA THR A 46 31.90 26.25 -6.64
C THR A 46 32.95 25.73 -5.66
N ALA A 47 32.80 25.92 -4.36
CA ALA A 47 33.71 25.43 -3.33
C ALA A 47 33.20 25.79 -1.92
N GLY A 48 31.92 26.10 -1.75
CA GLY A 48 31.30 26.37 -0.46
C GLY A 48 30.82 25.08 0.20
N THR A 49 30.18 25.23 1.37
CA THR A 49 29.54 24.13 2.07
C THR A 49 28.02 24.34 2.05
N VAL A 50 27.29 23.36 1.55
CA VAL A 50 25.82 23.38 1.57
C VAL A 50 25.36 22.09 2.24
N THR A 51 24.68 22.22 3.39
CA THR A 51 24.30 21.07 4.21
C THR A 51 22.81 21.12 4.51
N LEU A 52 22.13 20.02 4.24
CA LEU A 52 20.72 19.77 4.57
C LEU A 52 20.66 18.76 5.71
N HIS A 53 19.66 18.91 6.58
CA HIS A 53 19.50 18.06 7.75
C HIS A 53 18.13 17.41 7.82
N SER A 54 18.07 16.22 8.41
CA SER A 54 16.83 15.56 8.83
C SER A 54 17.00 14.93 10.21
N ASP A 55 15.91 14.56 10.83
CA ASP A 55 15.84 13.57 11.91
C ASP A 55 14.81 12.49 11.56
N SER A 56 14.30 11.74 12.54
CA SER A 56 13.34 10.66 12.33
C SER A 56 12.05 11.13 11.65
N ASP A 57 11.60 12.35 11.92
CA ASP A 57 10.24 12.80 11.59
C ASP A 57 10.21 14.03 10.68
N GLU A 58 11.35 14.73 10.54
CA GLU A 58 11.41 16.02 9.85
C GLU A 58 12.58 16.09 8.86
N PHE A 59 12.31 16.56 7.66
CA PHE A 59 13.28 16.62 6.56
C PHE A 59 13.39 18.04 6.02
N SER A 60 14.62 18.44 5.68
CA SER A 60 14.84 19.70 4.96
C SER A 60 14.69 19.51 3.44
N SER A 61 14.38 20.60 2.73
CA SER A 61 14.21 20.58 1.28
C SER A 61 15.01 21.69 0.58
N LEU A 62 15.62 21.33 -0.56
CA LEU A 62 16.16 22.30 -1.51
C LEU A 62 15.50 22.09 -2.87
N LEU A 63 14.72 23.05 -3.31
CA LEU A 63 13.97 23.02 -4.56
C LEU A 63 14.52 24.08 -5.52
N LEU A 64 14.75 23.69 -6.80
CA LEU A 64 15.33 24.55 -7.82
C LEU A 64 14.45 24.65 -9.06
N SER A 65 14.25 25.84 -9.60
CA SER A 65 13.61 26.02 -10.91
C SER A 65 14.61 25.87 -12.07
N GLY A 66 15.86 26.34 -11.88
CA GLY A 66 16.92 26.30 -12.87
C GLY A 66 17.77 25.04 -12.83
N ALA A 67 18.96 25.15 -13.41
CA ALA A 67 20.00 24.13 -13.41
C ALA A 67 20.76 24.07 -12.08
N ALA A 68 21.36 22.92 -11.80
CA ALA A 68 22.21 22.71 -10.62
C ALA A 68 23.64 22.35 -11.01
N SER A 69 24.61 22.84 -10.25
CA SER A 69 26.01 22.39 -10.35
C SER A 69 26.74 22.49 -9.01
N GLY A 70 27.55 21.49 -8.71
CA GLY A 70 28.38 21.40 -7.51
C GLY A 70 27.67 20.73 -6.34
N ASP A 71 28.48 20.14 -5.48
CA ASP A 71 28.06 19.25 -4.42
C ASP A 71 27.27 19.92 -3.31
N ILE A 72 26.34 19.17 -2.76
CA ILE A 72 25.68 19.42 -1.46
C ILE A 72 25.87 18.20 -0.58
N THR A 73 25.66 18.34 0.72
CA THR A 73 25.60 17.21 1.66
C THR A 73 24.20 17.15 2.26
N TYR A 74 23.54 16.03 2.12
CA TYR A 74 22.29 15.72 2.79
C TYR A 74 22.54 14.74 3.95
N ASN A 75 22.34 15.18 5.18
CA ASN A 75 22.41 14.34 6.36
C ASN A 75 21.03 13.70 6.56
N ARG A 76 20.85 12.49 6.01
CA ARG A 76 19.59 11.73 6.06
C ARG A 76 19.56 10.85 7.28
N TYR A 77 18.50 10.97 8.09
CA TYR A 77 18.29 10.09 9.25
C TYR A 77 18.03 8.65 8.77
N VAL A 78 18.59 7.70 9.51
CA VAL A 78 18.47 6.25 9.29
C VAL A 78 18.38 5.57 10.65
N ASN A 79 17.43 4.68 10.83
CA ASN A 79 17.18 3.96 12.06
C ASN A 79 18.37 3.10 12.53
N VAL A 80 18.35 2.75 13.81
CA VAL A 80 19.31 1.81 14.40
C VAL A 80 19.06 0.39 13.87
N VAL A 81 20.12 -0.41 13.74
CA VAL A 81 20.00 -1.81 13.37
C VAL A 81 19.26 -2.62 14.45
N GLY A 82 18.23 -3.37 14.06
CA GLY A 82 17.42 -4.22 14.91
C GLY A 82 16.54 -5.13 14.07
N ASP A 83 15.73 -5.96 14.71
CA ASP A 83 14.77 -6.80 14.02
C ASP A 83 13.63 -5.92 13.48
N GLY A 84 13.60 -5.73 12.16
CA GLY A 84 12.61 -4.93 11.46
C GLY A 84 12.90 -3.42 11.39
N GLU A 85 13.96 -2.92 11.98
CA GLU A 85 14.27 -1.48 12.09
C GLU A 85 15.17 -0.96 10.96
N TRP A 86 15.22 -1.65 9.82
CA TRP A 86 15.94 -1.21 8.63
C TRP A 86 15.10 -0.22 7.84
N ASP A 87 15.71 0.91 7.43
CA ASP A 87 15.04 1.85 6.53
C ASP A 87 15.28 1.52 5.07
N LEU A 88 14.33 1.91 4.24
CA LEU A 88 14.48 1.91 2.78
C LEU A 88 14.93 3.30 2.34
N ILE A 89 16.17 3.43 1.91
CA ILE A 89 16.83 4.70 1.63
C ILE A 89 17.52 4.66 0.26
N GLY A 90 17.44 5.78 -0.48
CA GLY A 90 18.27 6.06 -1.64
C GLY A 90 19.06 7.35 -1.47
N ALA A 91 20.00 7.61 -2.36
CA ALA A 91 20.76 8.85 -2.32
C ALA A 91 19.93 10.02 -2.88
N PRO A 92 19.69 11.10 -2.08
CA PRO A 92 19.04 12.32 -2.56
C PRO A 92 20.02 13.24 -3.34
N VAL A 93 21.17 12.71 -3.72
CA VAL A 93 22.22 13.36 -4.51
C VAL A 93 22.83 12.36 -5.47
N SER A 94 23.38 12.82 -6.59
CA SER A 94 24.10 11.98 -7.55
C SER A 94 25.58 11.88 -7.22
N GLY A 95 26.22 10.78 -7.65
CA GLY A 95 27.66 10.59 -7.53
C GLY A 95 28.16 10.05 -6.18
N MET A 96 27.28 9.80 -5.21
CA MET A 96 27.65 9.22 -3.92
C MET A 96 28.27 7.84 -4.06
N ALA A 97 29.53 7.70 -3.70
CA ALA A 97 30.24 6.42 -3.78
C ALA A 97 29.90 5.48 -2.60
N PHE A 98 29.77 4.17 -2.88
CA PHE A 98 29.64 3.16 -1.81
C PHE A 98 30.80 3.26 -0.79
N SER A 99 32.03 3.45 -1.27
CA SER A 99 33.20 3.58 -0.40
C SER A 99 33.09 4.73 0.59
N SER A 100 32.44 5.83 0.23
CA SER A 100 32.21 6.95 1.15
C SER A 100 31.17 6.60 2.21
N LEU A 101 30.10 5.88 1.83
CA LEU A 101 29.04 5.49 2.74
C LEU A 101 29.51 4.44 3.75
N ILE A 102 30.22 3.39 3.31
CA ILE A 102 30.71 2.33 4.20
C ILE A 102 31.83 2.79 5.15
N THR A 103 32.41 3.96 4.91
CA THR A 103 33.38 4.58 5.84
C THR A 103 32.72 5.52 6.84
N ASP A 104 31.42 5.76 6.75
CA ASP A 104 30.67 6.50 7.76
C ASP A 104 30.70 5.71 9.09
N THR A 105 31.09 6.38 10.17
CA THR A 105 31.27 5.73 11.48
C THR A 105 29.96 5.26 12.11
N ASN A 106 28.82 5.75 11.61
CA ASN A 106 27.49 5.40 12.10
C ASN A 106 26.84 4.23 11.32
N ILE A 107 27.38 3.84 10.15
CA ILE A 107 26.84 2.69 9.44
C ILE A 107 26.98 1.40 10.27
N ALA A 108 25.90 0.62 10.41
CA ALA A 108 25.98 -0.64 11.15
C ALA A 108 26.76 -1.70 10.37
N THR A 109 27.44 -2.60 11.08
CA THR A 109 28.27 -3.64 10.48
C THR A 109 28.05 -4.99 11.16
N ASN A 110 28.19 -6.08 10.39
CA ASN A 110 28.22 -7.43 10.90
C ASN A 110 29.34 -8.22 10.20
N GLY A 111 30.48 -8.37 10.87
CA GLY A 111 31.69 -8.97 10.27
C GLY A 111 32.21 -8.13 9.10
N SER A 112 32.19 -8.68 7.90
CA SER A 112 32.61 -7.99 6.67
C SER A 112 31.47 -7.31 5.90
N PHE A 113 30.25 -7.35 6.43
CA PHE A 113 29.08 -6.76 5.78
C PHE A 113 28.74 -5.42 6.42
N TYR A 114 28.35 -4.47 5.59
CA TYR A 114 27.81 -3.18 5.97
C TYR A 114 26.29 -3.17 5.82
N ALA A 115 25.61 -2.45 6.67
CA ALA A 115 24.15 -2.30 6.61
C ALA A 115 23.72 -1.35 5.47
N VAL A 116 24.10 -1.69 4.26
CA VAL A 116 23.67 -1.10 2.98
C VAL A 116 23.44 -2.26 2.03
N GLY A 117 22.20 -2.59 1.74
CA GLY A 117 21.84 -3.73 0.92
C GLY A 117 21.00 -3.35 -0.30
N SER A 118 21.37 -3.85 -1.48
CA SER A 118 20.54 -3.79 -2.68
C SER A 118 19.57 -4.96 -2.74
N TYR A 119 18.38 -4.72 -3.26
CA TYR A 119 17.38 -5.74 -3.52
C TYR A 119 17.48 -6.26 -4.96
N ASP A 120 17.55 -7.58 -5.12
CA ASP A 120 17.48 -8.26 -6.41
C ASP A 120 16.09 -8.90 -6.57
N ASN A 121 15.26 -8.32 -7.43
CA ASN A 121 13.90 -8.79 -7.66
C ASN A 121 13.84 -10.12 -8.42
N THR A 122 14.89 -10.52 -9.15
CA THR A 122 14.91 -11.79 -9.89
C THR A 122 15.10 -12.98 -8.98
N MET A 123 15.80 -12.76 -7.85
CA MET A 123 16.11 -13.79 -6.85
C MET A 123 15.31 -13.61 -5.56
N ASP A 124 14.61 -12.49 -5.42
CA ASP A 124 13.93 -12.09 -4.17
C ASP A 124 14.89 -12.10 -2.97
N THR A 125 16.05 -11.46 -3.15
CA THR A 125 17.13 -11.50 -2.16
C THR A 125 17.79 -10.14 -1.95
N TRP A 126 18.34 -9.96 -0.76
CA TRP A 126 19.14 -8.81 -0.40
C TRP A 126 20.64 -9.14 -0.48
N THR A 127 21.43 -8.18 -1.00
CA THR A 127 22.88 -8.27 -1.04
C THR A 127 23.49 -7.07 -0.34
N ASN A 128 24.06 -7.29 0.84
CA ASN A 128 24.71 -6.25 1.63
C ASN A 128 26.11 -5.93 1.10
N ALA A 129 26.48 -4.65 1.19
CA ALA A 129 27.79 -4.16 0.80
C ALA A 129 28.92 -4.74 1.67
N THR A 130 30.10 -4.85 1.08
CA THR A 130 31.36 -5.27 1.72
C THR A 130 32.47 -4.29 1.32
N ASP A 131 33.67 -4.44 1.89
CA ASP A 131 34.87 -3.66 1.48
C ASP A 131 35.17 -3.78 -0.04
N ALA A 132 34.72 -4.86 -0.67
CA ALA A 132 34.89 -5.06 -2.11
C ALA A 132 33.82 -4.37 -2.98
N THR A 133 32.78 -3.82 -2.38
CA THR A 133 31.72 -3.12 -3.12
C THR A 133 32.26 -1.81 -3.67
N THR A 134 32.13 -1.63 -4.97
CA THR A 134 32.65 -0.47 -5.71
C THR A 134 31.55 0.23 -6.49
N GLY A 135 31.85 1.43 -7.00
CA GLY A 135 30.92 2.25 -7.75
C GLY A 135 30.12 3.19 -6.86
N ASN A 136 29.08 3.76 -7.43
CA ASN A 136 28.21 4.73 -6.77
C ASN A 136 26.84 4.12 -6.48
N LEU A 137 26.17 4.67 -5.48
CA LEU A 137 24.73 4.45 -5.31
C LEU A 137 24.02 4.92 -6.57
N ALA A 138 23.20 4.06 -7.15
CA ALA A 138 22.45 4.41 -8.36
C ALA A 138 21.33 5.40 -8.01
N LEU A 139 21.24 6.48 -8.75
CA LEU A 139 20.26 7.53 -8.52
C LEU A 139 18.83 6.98 -8.78
N GLY A 140 17.91 7.23 -7.84
CA GLY A 140 16.55 6.68 -7.88
C GLY A 140 16.42 5.21 -7.46
N GLN A 141 17.54 4.51 -7.24
CA GLN A 141 17.54 3.16 -6.66
C GLN A 141 17.43 3.23 -5.13
N GLY A 142 16.58 2.39 -4.56
CA GLY A 142 16.49 2.20 -3.12
C GLY A 142 17.43 1.10 -2.61
N TYR A 143 17.79 1.21 -1.34
CA TYR A 143 18.62 0.27 -0.60
C TYR A 143 18.02 0.10 0.80
N GLN A 144 18.19 -1.06 1.40
CA GLN A 144 17.99 -1.17 2.85
C GLN A 144 19.22 -0.62 3.57
N MET A 145 19.01 0.22 4.59
CA MET A 145 20.09 0.79 5.39
C MET A 145 19.78 0.75 6.87
N ALA A 146 20.81 0.65 7.71
CA ALA A 146 20.70 0.79 9.15
C ALA A 146 21.97 1.37 9.76
N THR A 147 21.83 2.05 10.90
CA THR A 147 22.90 2.64 11.65
C THR A 147 23.20 1.88 12.94
N THR A 148 24.36 2.12 13.53
CA THR A 148 24.75 1.49 14.79
C THR A 148 23.97 2.04 16.00
N SER A 149 23.60 3.32 15.98
CA SER A 149 23.02 4.00 17.15
C SER A 149 21.86 4.93 16.85
N GLY A 150 21.30 4.85 15.64
CA GLY A 150 20.37 5.86 15.11
C GLY A 150 21.09 7.15 14.72
N GLY A 151 20.43 7.98 13.94
CA GLY A 151 20.95 9.28 13.49
C GLY A 151 21.23 9.33 11.99
N THR A 152 22.01 10.28 11.56
CA THR A 152 22.16 10.57 10.13
C THR A 152 23.34 9.86 9.49
N LEU A 153 23.17 9.46 8.22
CA LEU A 153 24.23 9.17 7.26
C LEU A 153 24.37 10.35 6.31
N SER A 154 25.61 10.66 5.90
CA SER A 154 25.91 11.82 5.06
C SER A 154 25.98 11.43 3.60
N PHE A 155 25.10 11.96 2.78
CA PHE A 155 25.09 11.80 1.32
C PHE A 155 25.63 13.08 0.67
N THR A 156 26.79 12.97 0.04
CA THR A 156 27.45 14.12 -0.62
C THR A 156 27.58 13.87 -2.12
N GLY A 157 27.17 14.85 -2.92
CA GLY A 157 27.22 14.81 -4.37
C GLY A 157 26.44 15.93 -5.04
N ASP A 158 26.30 15.86 -6.36
CA ASP A 158 25.58 16.86 -7.15
C ASP A 158 24.06 16.69 -6.96
N ILE A 159 23.32 17.81 -7.04
CA ILE A 159 21.87 17.79 -7.13
C ILE A 159 21.46 17.20 -8.47
N ALA A 160 20.55 16.22 -8.47
CA ALA A 160 19.97 15.68 -9.69
C ALA A 160 19.21 16.77 -10.45
N ASP A 161 19.61 17.05 -11.69
CA ASP A 161 18.95 18.03 -12.56
C ASP A 161 18.11 17.34 -13.64
N GLY A 162 16.90 17.86 -13.86
CA GLY A 162 15.95 17.29 -14.79
C GLY A 162 15.22 16.04 -14.25
N ASN A 163 14.48 15.40 -15.15
CA ASN A 163 13.77 14.15 -14.83
C ASN A 163 14.77 13.00 -14.68
N GLN A 164 14.57 12.18 -13.66
CA GLN A 164 15.33 10.97 -13.45
C GLN A 164 14.48 9.76 -13.87
N THR A 165 15.12 8.70 -14.34
CA THR A 165 14.44 7.47 -14.75
C THR A 165 15.07 6.26 -14.07
N VAL A 166 14.24 5.32 -13.66
CA VAL A 166 14.66 4.05 -13.08
C VAL A 166 14.01 2.92 -13.87
N THR A 167 14.82 1.96 -14.27
CA THR A 167 14.30 0.74 -14.88
C THR A 167 13.80 -0.18 -13.76
N ILE A 168 12.57 -0.65 -13.88
CA ILE A 168 11.98 -1.66 -13.03
C ILE A 168 11.58 -2.86 -13.88
N THR A 169 11.60 -4.05 -13.29
CA THR A 169 11.38 -5.30 -14.04
C THR A 169 10.39 -6.19 -13.32
N ASN A 170 9.47 -6.79 -14.04
CA ASN A 170 8.68 -7.92 -13.58
C ASN A 170 9.28 -9.19 -14.19
N SER A 171 10.01 -9.97 -13.39
CA SER A 171 10.59 -11.26 -13.81
C SER A 171 9.71 -12.46 -13.49
N ASP A 172 8.50 -12.24 -12.99
CA ASP A 172 7.50 -13.28 -12.69
C ASP A 172 6.69 -13.62 -13.95
N ALA A 173 7.27 -14.45 -14.81
CA ALA A 173 6.66 -14.89 -16.07
C ALA A 173 5.35 -15.67 -15.87
N GLU A 174 5.10 -16.22 -14.68
CA GLU A 174 3.92 -17.05 -14.37
C GLU A 174 2.92 -16.36 -13.43
N ASN A 175 3.18 -15.11 -13.07
CA ASN A 175 2.35 -14.36 -12.11
C ASN A 175 2.15 -15.11 -10.78
N SER A 176 3.19 -15.78 -10.32
CA SER A 176 3.16 -16.66 -9.13
C SER A 176 3.04 -15.91 -7.81
N GLY A 177 3.15 -14.59 -7.84
CA GLY A 177 3.09 -13.72 -6.66
C GLY A 177 4.37 -13.73 -5.81
N ALA A 178 5.43 -14.40 -6.25
CA ALA A 178 6.67 -14.58 -5.49
C ALA A 178 7.67 -13.46 -5.77
N GLY A 179 7.53 -12.31 -5.14
CA GLY A 179 8.58 -11.28 -5.03
C GLY A 179 9.06 -10.58 -6.32
N ARG A 180 9.03 -11.26 -7.43
CA ARG A 180 9.72 -10.92 -8.70
C ARG A 180 9.16 -9.72 -9.46
N ARG A 181 8.04 -9.14 -9.04
CA ARG A 181 7.49 -7.89 -9.58
C ARG A 181 7.94 -6.66 -8.78
N TRP A 182 8.41 -6.87 -7.56
CA TRP A 182 8.77 -5.81 -6.65
C TRP A 182 10.11 -5.20 -6.98
N ASN A 183 10.16 -3.89 -7.06
CA ASN A 183 11.37 -3.13 -7.31
C ASN A 183 11.50 -2.03 -6.26
N LEU A 184 12.65 -1.95 -5.63
CA LEU A 184 12.94 -0.93 -4.63
C LEU A 184 13.53 0.30 -5.32
N ILE A 185 12.78 1.40 -5.27
CA ILE A 185 13.17 2.69 -5.81
C ILE A 185 13.20 3.75 -4.72
N ALA A 186 13.75 4.94 -5.00
CA ALA A 186 13.84 6.00 -4.01
C ALA A 186 13.74 7.38 -4.63
N ASN A 187 13.37 8.37 -3.81
CA ASN A 187 13.40 9.78 -4.21
C ASN A 187 14.85 10.27 -4.43
N PRO A 188 15.24 10.64 -5.65
CA PRO A 188 16.61 11.04 -5.97
C PRO A 188 16.90 12.53 -5.72
N PHE A 189 15.92 13.28 -5.22
CA PHE A 189 16.03 14.73 -5.08
C PHE A 189 16.15 15.14 -3.61
N PRO A 190 16.86 16.25 -3.32
CA PRO A 190 16.91 16.84 -1.98
C PRO A 190 15.66 17.68 -1.67
N SER A 191 14.50 17.23 -2.15
CA SER A 191 13.18 17.82 -1.94
C SER A 191 12.14 16.71 -1.85
N TYR A 192 10.96 17.00 -1.31
CA TYR A 192 9.84 16.06 -1.38
C TYR A 192 9.34 15.86 -2.81
N LEU A 193 8.68 14.72 -3.08
CA LEU A 193 7.92 14.47 -4.30
C LEU A 193 6.45 14.23 -3.97
N ASN A 194 5.55 14.75 -4.80
CA ASN A 194 4.12 14.42 -4.73
C ASN A 194 3.93 12.96 -5.13
N ALA A 195 3.29 12.17 -4.25
CA ALA A 195 3.14 10.72 -4.46
C ALA A 195 1.82 10.36 -5.17
N ASN A 196 0.72 11.03 -4.84
CA ASN A 196 -0.62 10.68 -5.30
C ASN A 196 -1.42 11.90 -5.80
N ASP A 197 -2.61 11.67 -6.34
CA ASP A 197 -3.48 12.71 -6.90
C ASP A 197 -3.98 13.73 -5.85
N ASN A 198 -4.05 13.35 -4.59
CA ASN A 198 -4.39 14.24 -3.49
C ASN A 198 -3.26 15.23 -3.14
N ALA A 199 -2.00 14.89 -3.44
CA ALA A 199 -0.87 15.81 -3.31
C ALA A 199 -0.76 16.76 -4.51
N ASP A 200 -0.91 16.25 -5.73
CA ASP A 200 -0.98 17.03 -6.98
C ASP A 200 -1.70 16.16 -8.03
N GLY A 201 -2.87 16.60 -8.51
CA GLY A 201 -3.70 15.84 -9.45
C GLY A 201 -3.10 15.59 -10.84
N THR A 202 -1.89 16.07 -11.13
CA THR A 202 -1.24 15.94 -12.44
C THR A 202 0.22 15.50 -12.33
N ASN A 203 0.98 16.17 -11.45
CA ASN A 203 2.42 15.94 -11.31
C ASN A 203 2.69 15.17 -10.03
N ASN A 204 2.21 13.93 -9.97
CA ASN A 204 2.47 13.00 -8.87
C ASN A 204 3.02 11.69 -9.40
N PHE A 205 3.61 10.91 -8.50
CA PHE A 205 4.30 9.67 -8.85
C PHE A 205 3.36 8.63 -9.48
N LEU A 206 2.18 8.39 -8.90
CA LEU A 206 1.25 7.37 -9.41
C LEU A 206 0.72 7.75 -10.80
N THR A 207 0.17 8.96 -10.96
CA THR A 207 -0.42 9.41 -12.24
C THR A 207 0.60 9.37 -13.38
N VAL A 208 1.86 9.77 -13.14
CA VAL A 208 2.88 9.79 -14.20
C VAL A 208 3.36 8.38 -14.56
N ASN A 209 3.30 7.43 -13.62
CA ASN A 209 3.88 6.09 -13.79
C ASN A 209 2.85 4.96 -13.89
N THR A 210 1.56 5.26 -14.00
CA THR A 210 0.45 4.28 -14.09
C THR A 210 0.77 3.14 -15.08
N ALA A 211 1.25 3.46 -16.29
CA ALA A 211 1.53 2.44 -17.32
C ALA A 211 2.73 1.53 -17.00
N ALA A 212 3.60 1.91 -16.07
CA ALA A 212 4.77 1.14 -15.67
C ALA A 212 4.52 0.25 -14.44
N ILE A 213 3.45 0.54 -13.68
CA ILE A 213 3.09 -0.17 -12.45
C ILE A 213 1.97 -1.17 -12.75
N ASP A 214 1.97 -2.32 -12.08
CA ASP A 214 0.94 -3.35 -12.22
C ASP A 214 -0.41 -2.84 -11.68
N ASP A 215 -1.47 -2.90 -12.49
CA ASP A 215 -2.81 -2.40 -12.17
C ASP A 215 -3.36 -2.95 -10.84
N ASN A 216 -3.01 -4.19 -10.45
CA ASN A 216 -3.43 -4.79 -9.19
C ASN A 216 -2.67 -4.28 -7.97
N PHE A 217 -1.54 -3.60 -8.19
CA PHE A 217 -0.61 -3.13 -7.17
C PHE A 217 -0.21 -1.67 -7.41
N GLU A 218 -1.07 -0.87 -8.02
CA GLU A 218 -0.78 0.54 -8.34
C GLU A 218 -0.80 1.39 -7.06
N ALA A 219 0.32 1.33 -6.34
CA ALA A 219 0.56 1.99 -5.07
C ALA A 219 2.07 2.11 -4.78
N LEU A 220 2.42 2.89 -3.76
CA LEU A 220 3.71 2.89 -3.12
C LEU A 220 3.64 2.00 -1.87
N TYR A 221 4.64 1.14 -1.67
CA TYR A 221 4.73 0.25 -0.52
C TYR A 221 5.94 0.67 0.32
N GLY A 222 5.67 1.40 1.39
CA GLY A 222 6.68 1.89 2.34
C GLY A 222 6.87 0.94 3.50
N TRP A 223 8.10 0.74 3.94
CA TRP A 223 8.40 -0.06 5.13
C TRP A 223 7.96 0.70 6.38
N LYS A 224 7.20 0.04 7.26
CA LYS A 224 6.77 0.62 8.54
C LYS A 224 7.95 0.72 9.50
N ALA A 225 8.09 1.85 10.18
CA ALA A 225 9.18 2.09 11.13
C ALA A 225 9.19 1.12 12.32
N ASP A 226 8.04 0.51 12.64
CA ASP A 226 7.92 -0.51 13.71
C ASP A 226 8.31 -1.93 13.28
N GLY A 227 8.71 -2.10 12.00
CA GLY A 227 9.13 -3.39 11.47
C GLY A 227 8.01 -4.39 11.21
N THR A 228 6.74 -4.00 11.35
CA THR A 228 5.59 -4.92 11.24
C THR A 228 5.13 -5.20 9.82
N GLY A 229 5.78 -4.60 8.80
CA GLY A 229 5.44 -4.84 7.39
C GLY A 229 5.41 -3.59 6.54
N TYR A 230 4.61 -3.60 5.47
CA TYR A 230 4.52 -2.51 4.52
C TYR A 230 3.22 -1.72 4.69
N GLU A 231 3.33 -0.41 4.68
CA GLU A 231 2.21 0.50 4.55
C GLU A 231 1.96 0.78 3.06
N ILE A 232 0.71 0.82 2.65
CA ILE A 232 0.31 1.00 1.25
C ILE A 232 -0.27 2.40 1.07
N TYR A 233 0.27 3.15 0.11
CA TYR A 233 -0.16 4.51 -0.23
C TYR A 233 -0.57 4.58 -1.69
N ASN A 234 -1.81 5.01 -1.94
CA ASN A 234 -2.35 5.23 -3.27
C ASN A 234 -3.29 6.46 -3.29
N ASN A 235 -4.21 6.55 -4.26
CA ASN A 235 -5.14 7.69 -4.36
C ASN A 235 -6.29 7.65 -3.35
N THR A 236 -6.40 6.61 -2.52
CA THR A 236 -7.28 6.61 -1.33
C THR A 236 -6.64 7.30 -0.15
N SER A 237 -5.29 7.34 -0.10
CA SER A 237 -4.53 8.03 0.94
C SER A 237 -4.71 9.55 0.81
N THR A 238 -4.47 10.29 1.89
CA THR A 238 -4.39 11.77 1.83
C THR A 238 -3.27 12.23 0.91
N ALA A 239 -3.05 13.54 0.82
CA ALA A 239 -1.90 14.12 0.16
C ALA A 239 -0.61 13.52 0.74
N THR A 240 -0.02 12.59 -0.01
CA THR A 240 1.17 11.83 0.38
C THR A 240 2.38 12.38 -0.35
N HIS A 241 3.48 12.54 0.36
CA HIS A 241 4.73 13.05 -0.16
C HIS A 241 5.86 12.08 0.16
N ILE A 242 6.77 11.89 -0.78
CA ILE A 242 7.94 11.03 -0.64
C ILE A 242 9.10 11.91 -0.16
N ALA A 243 9.59 11.66 1.05
CA ALA A 243 10.67 12.46 1.64
C ALA A 243 11.99 12.33 0.86
N PRO A 244 12.92 13.30 0.99
CA PRO A 244 14.23 13.21 0.34
C PRO A 244 14.97 11.93 0.68
N GLY A 245 15.38 11.18 -0.35
CA GLY A 245 16.06 9.89 -0.18
C GLY A 245 15.19 8.75 0.37
N GLN A 246 13.89 8.92 0.52
CA GLN A 246 13.00 7.86 0.97
C GLN A 246 12.86 6.78 -0.10
N GLY A 247 13.07 5.51 0.30
CA GLY A 247 12.87 4.32 -0.52
C GLY A 247 11.48 3.70 -0.31
N PHE A 248 10.98 3.05 -1.37
CA PHE A 248 9.72 2.33 -1.35
C PHE A 248 9.67 1.30 -2.47
N PHE A 249 8.85 0.27 -2.30
CA PHE A 249 8.63 -0.70 -3.35
C PHE A 249 7.50 -0.30 -4.29
N VAL A 250 7.65 -0.69 -5.55
CA VAL A 250 6.61 -0.65 -6.58
C VAL A 250 6.57 -1.98 -7.33
N ALA A 251 5.40 -2.37 -7.79
CA ALA A 251 5.23 -3.57 -8.61
C ALA A 251 5.31 -3.22 -10.09
N ALA A 252 6.26 -3.78 -10.83
CA ALA A 252 6.37 -3.54 -12.27
C ALA A 252 5.24 -4.19 -13.06
N ALA A 253 4.67 -3.46 -14.02
CA ALA A 253 3.64 -3.96 -14.93
C ALA A 253 4.15 -5.06 -15.86
N GLY A 254 3.21 -5.89 -16.37
CA GLY A 254 3.50 -6.94 -17.35
C GLY A 254 4.21 -8.15 -16.77
N SER A 255 4.55 -9.09 -17.63
CA SER A 255 5.34 -10.28 -17.30
C SER A 255 6.57 -10.34 -18.21
N GLY A 256 7.76 -10.31 -17.61
CA GLY A 256 9.03 -10.53 -18.32
C GLY A 256 9.51 -9.38 -19.20
N GLY A 257 9.44 -8.15 -18.73
CA GLY A 257 9.96 -6.99 -19.46
C GLY A 257 10.30 -5.82 -18.55
N ASP A 258 11.18 -4.97 -19.07
CA ASP A 258 11.59 -3.74 -18.40
C ASP A 258 10.50 -2.67 -18.57
N GLN A 259 10.21 -1.97 -17.48
CA GLN A 259 9.39 -0.77 -17.43
C GLN A 259 10.25 0.41 -16.99
N THR A 260 9.82 1.62 -17.29
CA THR A 260 10.55 2.83 -16.90
C THR A 260 9.70 3.66 -15.95
N ILE A 261 10.18 3.84 -14.74
CA ILE A 261 9.63 4.81 -13.78
C ILE A 261 10.29 6.17 -14.06
N THR A 262 9.48 7.20 -14.10
CA THR A 262 9.92 8.59 -14.19
C THR A 262 9.72 9.29 -12.85
N LEU A 263 10.80 9.84 -12.30
CA LEU A 263 10.82 10.74 -11.17
C LEU A 263 11.06 12.15 -11.72
N SER A 264 9.98 12.88 -11.94
CA SER A 264 10.07 14.14 -12.69
C SER A 264 10.36 15.33 -11.78
N LYS A 265 11.07 16.34 -12.35
CA LYS A 265 11.30 17.63 -11.68
C LYS A 265 9.97 18.34 -11.32
N ALA A 266 8.90 18.10 -12.09
CA ALA A 266 7.58 18.68 -11.85
C ALA A 266 6.85 18.10 -10.62
N MET A 267 7.26 16.92 -10.15
CA MET A 267 6.71 16.32 -8.91
C MET A 267 7.29 16.95 -7.65
N GLN A 268 8.41 17.67 -7.76
CA GLN A 268 9.11 18.20 -6.59
C GLN A 268 8.28 19.25 -5.87
N THR A 269 8.31 19.20 -4.54
CA THR A 269 7.64 20.16 -3.65
C THR A 269 8.49 20.40 -2.41
N VAL A 270 8.23 21.51 -1.75
CA VAL A 270 8.77 21.80 -0.40
C VAL A 270 7.79 21.40 0.70
N THR A 271 6.58 20.98 0.32
CA THR A 271 5.56 20.49 1.25
C THR A 271 5.79 19.01 1.49
N GLY A 272 5.82 18.63 2.74
CA GLY A 272 5.93 17.26 3.18
C GLY A 272 5.91 17.21 4.70
N SER A 273 5.95 16.02 5.23
CA SER A 273 6.00 15.73 6.66
C SER A 273 6.97 14.56 6.86
N ASP A 274 6.75 13.79 7.88
CA ASP A 274 7.41 12.52 8.13
C ASP A 274 7.32 11.56 6.94
N ASP A 275 8.26 10.64 6.82
CA ASP A 275 8.26 9.68 5.73
C ASP A 275 7.05 8.72 5.88
N PHE A 276 6.15 8.82 4.91
CA PHE A 276 4.92 8.03 4.80
C PHE A 276 4.00 8.02 6.02
N VAL A 277 3.91 9.13 6.77
CA VAL A 277 2.81 9.32 7.72
C VAL A 277 1.66 10.04 7.01
N ALA A 278 0.63 9.27 6.63
CA ALA A 278 -0.54 9.82 5.98
C ALA A 278 -1.51 10.42 7.01
N ALA A 279 -1.86 11.69 6.84
CA ALA A 279 -3.04 12.27 7.47
C ALA A 279 -4.32 11.75 6.76
N ARG A 280 -5.48 11.68 7.42
CA ARG A 280 -6.72 11.09 6.87
C ARG A 280 -7.37 11.99 5.81
N SER A 281 -7.87 11.40 4.71
CA SER A 281 -8.66 12.11 3.70
C SER A 281 -10.07 12.43 4.20
N SER A 282 -10.55 13.62 3.93
CA SER A 282 -11.91 14.07 4.30
C SER A 282 -13.00 13.69 3.28
N ALA A 283 -12.65 13.07 2.17
CA ALA A 283 -13.56 12.84 1.04
C ALA A 283 -13.96 11.36 0.84
N SER A 284 -13.51 10.45 1.68
CA SER A 284 -13.81 9.03 1.64
C SER A 284 -14.11 8.48 3.02
N TYR A 285 -14.94 7.42 3.08
CA TYR A 285 -15.12 6.65 4.31
C TYR A 285 -14.11 5.52 4.34
N GLU A 286 -13.55 5.25 5.51
CA GLU A 286 -12.50 4.26 5.72
C GLU A 286 -12.87 3.29 6.84
N LEU A 287 -12.51 2.03 6.67
CA LEU A 287 -12.45 1.02 7.72
C LEU A 287 -11.12 0.28 7.63
N VAL A 288 -10.41 0.17 8.73
CA VAL A 288 -9.21 -0.66 8.87
C VAL A 288 -9.51 -1.81 9.81
N LEU A 289 -9.28 -3.03 9.34
CA LEU A 289 -9.36 -4.25 10.14
C LEU A 289 -7.97 -4.79 10.41
N ASP A 290 -7.67 -5.01 11.68
CA ASP A 290 -6.46 -5.71 12.14
C ASP A 290 -6.78 -7.17 12.43
N MET A 291 -5.83 -8.04 12.09
CA MET A 291 -5.81 -9.45 12.48
C MET A 291 -4.70 -9.72 13.48
N TYR A 292 -5.03 -10.44 14.55
CA TYR A 292 -4.09 -10.87 15.58
C TYR A 292 -4.05 -12.39 15.67
N SER A 293 -2.85 -12.95 15.94
CA SER A 293 -2.61 -14.34 16.26
C SER A 293 -2.00 -14.43 17.66
N ASP A 294 -2.67 -15.13 18.59
CA ASP A 294 -2.26 -15.19 20.01
C ASP A 294 -1.95 -13.81 20.62
N GLY A 295 -2.71 -12.78 20.24
CA GLY A 295 -2.58 -11.40 20.72
C GLY A 295 -1.47 -10.59 20.06
N VAL A 296 -0.77 -11.12 19.06
CA VAL A 296 0.22 -10.41 18.25
C VAL A 296 -0.42 -9.97 16.95
N LYS A 297 -0.31 -8.69 16.60
CA LYS A 297 -0.79 -8.18 15.31
C LYS A 297 0.06 -8.79 14.19
N GLU A 298 -0.62 -9.44 13.24
CA GLU A 298 0.01 -10.09 12.09
C GLU A 298 -0.14 -9.27 10.81
N ASP A 299 -1.34 -8.72 10.54
CA ASP A 299 -1.64 -8.05 9.29
C ASP A 299 -2.86 -7.13 9.41
N ASP A 300 -3.10 -6.34 8.37
CA ASP A 300 -4.28 -5.48 8.25
C ASP A 300 -4.84 -5.47 6.82
N THR A 301 -6.12 -5.11 6.68
CA THR A 301 -6.74 -4.81 5.37
C THR A 301 -7.62 -3.58 5.50
N LYS A 302 -7.61 -2.72 4.48
CA LYS A 302 -8.29 -1.43 4.46
C LYS A 302 -9.40 -1.41 3.44
N PHE A 303 -10.51 -0.82 3.82
CA PHE A 303 -11.67 -0.61 2.95
C PHE A 303 -11.92 0.88 2.82
N TYR A 304 -12.08 1.33 1.58
CA TYR A 304 -12.42 2.72 1.28
C TYR A 304 -13.72 2.79 0.50
N PHE A 305 -14.54 3.79 0.78
CA PHE A 305 -15.77 4.06 0.04
C PHE A 305 -15.72 5.47 -0.53
N LYS A 306 -15.73 5.58 -1.85
CA LYS A 306 -15.60 6.82 -2.59
C LYS A 306 -16.53 6.82 -3.81
N GLU A 307 -17.08 7.98 -4.17
CA GLU A 307 -17.88 8.11 -5.38
C GLU A 307 -17.04 7.84 -6.64
N GLY A 308 -17.65 7.21 -7.63
CA GLY A 308 -17.06 6.96 -8.94
C GLY A 308 -16.22 5.69 -9.04
N LEU A 309 -16.02 4.95 -7.94
CA LEU A 309 -15.37 3.65 -7.95
C LEU A 309 -16.35 2.52 -8.31
N THR A 310 -15.81 1.30 -8.48
CA THR A 310 -16.56 0.09 -8.84
C THR A 310 -16.46 -0.97 -7.73
N LEU A 311 -17.07 -2.13 -7.91
CA LEU A 311 -16.87 -3.30 -7.03
C LEU A 311 -15.78 -4.25 -7.56
N GLY A 312 -15.20 -3.94 -8.69
CA GLY A 312 -14.06 -4.61 -9.31
C GLY A 312 -12.76 -3.87 -9.03
N LEU A 313 -11.73 -4.14 -9.82
CA LEU A 313 -10.45 -3.46 -9.71
C LEU A 313 -10.54 -2.03 -10.24
N ASP A 314 -10.18 -1.08 -9.39
CA ASP A 314 -9.98 0.34 -9.73
C ASP A 314 -8.49 0.68 -9.53
N PRO A 315 -7.64 0.61 -10.58
CA PRO A 315 -6.20 0.87 -10.48
C PRO A 315 -5.91 2.23 -9.85
N GLY A 316 -4.90 2.29 -8.98
CA GLY A 316 -4.55 3.48 -8.22
C GLY A 316 -5.45 3.78 -7.01
N TYR A 317 -6.55 3.05 -6.82
CA TYR A 317 -7.43 3.10 -5.65
C TYR A 317 -7.47 1.76 -4.91
N ASP A 318 -7.52 0.65 -5.62
CA ASP A 318 -7.28 -0.68 -5.08
C ASP A 318 -5.79 -0.96 -5.04
N ALA A 319 -5.36 -1.80 -4.08
CA ALA A 319 -3.99 -2.29 -4.06
C ALA A 319 -3.91 -3.69 -3.43
N GLY A 320 -3.28 -4.61 -4.14
CA GLY A 320 -2.96 -5.94 -3.63
C GLY A 320 -2.06 -5.87 -2.40
N ALA A 321 -2.22 -6.79 -1.46
CA ALA A 321 -1.30 -6.92 -0.33
C ALA A 321 0.13 -7.20 -0.84
N PHE A 322 1.13 -6.62 -0.19
CA PHE A 322 2.53 -6.82 -0.57
C PHE A 322 2.91 -8.30 -0.58
N ASN A 323 2.54 -9.00 0.48
CA ASN A 323 2.71 -10.44 0.60
C ASN A 323 1.38 -11.17 0.32
N GLN A 324 1.26 -11.76 -0.85
CA GLN A 324 0.07 -12.53 -1.25
C GLN A 324 -0.11 -13.85 -0.46
N SER A 325 0.88 -14.23 0.32
CA SER A 325 0.81 -15.38 1.24
C SER A 325 0.51 -14.94 2.68
N SER A 326 0.22 -13.66 2.90
CA SER A 326 -0.12 -13.13 4.23
C SER A 326 -1.36 -13.83 4.81
N GLY A 327 -1.46 -13.78 6.12
CA GLY A 327 -2.56 -14.41 6.85
C GLY A 327 -3.92 -13.76 6.61
N PHE A 328 -3.94 -12.49 6.15
CA PHE A 328 -5.14 -11.69 6.12
C PHE A 328 -5.19 -10.73 4.92
N SER A 329 -6.29 -10.73 4.21
CA SER A 329 -6.58 -9.76 3.14
C SER A 329 -8.06 -9.80 2.77
N SER A 330 -8.55 -8.75 2.12
CA SER A 330 -9.87 -8.76 1.50
C SER A 330 -9.80 -9.23 0.04
N ARG A 331 -10.94 -9.38 -0.62
CA ARG A 331 -11.03 -9.76 -2.04
C ARG A 331 -11.99 -8.82 -2.76
N LEU A 332 -11.73 -8.54 -4.03
CA LEU A 332 -12.66 -7.78 -4.84
C LEU A 332 -14.04 -8.43 -4.87
N VAL A 333 -15.09 -7.63 -4.81
CA VAL A 333 -16.48 -8.12 -4.82
C VAL A 333 -16.89 -8.57 -6.21
N ASP A 334 -16.45 -7.84 -7.26
CA ASP A 334 -16.70 -8.15 -8.66
C ASP A 334 -15.39 -8.44 -9.40
N GLN A 335 -15.42 -9.36 -10.34
CA GLN A 335 -14.30 -9.73 -11.23
C GLN A 335 -13.00 -10.07 -10.47
N ASP A 336 -13.15 -10.66 -9.27
CA ASP A 336 -12.02 -11.08 -8.45
C ASP A 336 -11.07 -12.00 -9.24
N ASN A 337 -9.83 -11.55 -9.40
CA ASN A 337 -8.78 -12.23 -10.17
C ASN A 337 -7.88 -13.13 -9.31
N GLY A 338 -8.18 -13.26 -8.02
CA GLY A 338 -7.43 -14.11 -7.10
C GLY A 338 -6.38 -13.39 -6.27
N ILE A 339 -6.26 -12.07 -6.41
CA ILE A 339 -5.32 -11.26 -5.63
C ILE A 339 -5.95 -10.90 -4.28
N GLY A 340 -5.20 -11.12 -3.20
CA GLY A 340 -5.54 -10.60 -1.87
C GLY A 340 -5.31 -9.10 -1.83
N MET A 341 -6.32 -8.32 -1.41
CA MET A 341 -6.27 -6.88 -1.38
C MET A 341 -5.85 -6.37 0.00
N GLY A 342 -4.80 -5.57 0.07
CA GLY A 342 -4.45 -4.78 1.25
C GLY A 342 -5.29 -3.50 1.34
N ILE A 343 -5.64 -2.93 0.19
CA ILE A 343 -6.63 -1.86 0.05
C ILE A 343 -7.70 -2.31 -0.93
N ASN A 344 -8.96 -2.26 -0.50
CA ASN A 344 -10.14 -2.55 -1.31
C ASN A 344 -11.03 -1.31 -1.33
N ALA A 345 -11.07 -0.64 -2.45
CA ALA A 345 -11.81 0.60 -2.65
C ALA A 345 -13.13 0.32 -3.39
N MET A 346 -14.23 0.86 -2.92
CA MET A 346 -15.57 0.56 -3.39
C MET A 346 -16.39 1.83 -3.61
N PRO A 347 -17.48 1.77 -4.40
CA PRO A 347 -18.36 2.92 -4.58
C PRO A 347 -19.07 3.26 -3.26
N ALA A 348 -19.25 4.56 -3.00
CA ALA A 348 -19.83 5.06 -1.74
C ALA A 348 -21.22 4.49 -1.44
N ASP A 349 -22.06 4.26 -2.45
CA ASP A 349 -23.41 3.71 -2.30
C ASP A 349 -23.43 2.21 -1.94
N ALA A 350 -22.35 1.49 -2.22
CA ALA A 350 -22.22 0.09 -1.82
C ALA A 350 -22.15 -0.11 -0.30
N MET A 351 -21.75 0.92 0.45
CA MET A 351 -21.62 0.86 1.91
C MET A 351 -22.91 0.50 2.63
N SER A 352 -24.06 0.77 2.02
CA SER A 352 -25.37 0.42 2.58
C SER A 352 -25.74 -1.07 2.44
N ASN A 353 -25.09 -1.79 1.52
CA ASN A 353 -25.37 -3.20 1.25
C ASN A 353 -24.29 -3.83 0.36
N VAL A 354 -23.15 -4.18 0.95
CA VAL A 354 -22.10 -4.93 0.26
C VAL A 354 -21.54 -6.03 1.16
N ILE A 355 -21.10 -7.12 0.54
CA ILE A 355 -20.50 -8.27 1.20
C ILE A 355 -19.15 -8.50 0.57
N VAL A 356 -18.11 -8.39 1.38
CA VAL A 356 -16.72 -8.49 0.93
C VAL A 356 -16.12 -9.80 1.47
N PRO A 357 -15.61 -10.70 0.63
CA PRO A 357 -14.93 -11.90 1.08
C PRO A 357 -13.59 -11.56 1.75
N LEU A 358 -13.24 -12.29 2.82
CA LEU A 358 -11.94 -12.25 3.45
C LEU A 358 -11.13 -13.50 3.14
N THR A 359 -9.84 -13.33 2.96
CA THR A 359 -8.84 -14.41 3.02
C THR A 359 -8.28 -14.45 4.44
N ILE A 360 -8.35 -15.63 5.07
CA ILE A 360 -7.72 -15.86 6.38
C ILE A 360 -6.94 -17.16 6.31
N ASN A 361 -5.63 -17.08 6.62
CA ASN A 361 -4.74 -18.23 6.73
C ASN A 361 -4.18 -18.27 8.14
N GLN A 362 -4.46 -19.34 8.89
CA GLN A 362 -3.96 -19.50 10.24
C GLN A 362 -3.94 -20.98 10.64
N GLU A 363 -2.90 -21.38 11.38
CA GLU A 363 -2.75 -22.72 11.91
C GLU A 363 -3.87 -23.07 12.91
N ALA A 364 -4.20 -24.36 12.99
CA ALA A 364 -5.15 -24.85 13.95
C ALA A 364 -4.64 -24.67 15.39
N GLY A 365 -5.55 -24.29 16.29
CA GLY A 365 -5.27 -24.13 17.72
C GLY A 365 -4.67 -22.77 18.11
N ILE A 366 -4.39 -21.91 17.15
CA ILE A 366 -3.94 -20.52 17.38
C ILE A 366 -5.18 -19.64 17.58
N ALA A 367 -5.17 -18.74 18.56
CA ALA A 367 -6.27 -17.80 18.76
C ALA A 367 -6.21 -16.71 17.67
N LEU A 368 -7.29 -16.59 16.91
CA LEU A 368 -7.55 -15.56 15.92
C LEU A 368 -8.40 -14.47 16.56
N GLU A 369 -7.99 -13.22 16.40
CA GLU A 369 -8.82 -12.05 16.70
C GLU A 369 -8.86 -11.11 15.49
N ILE A 370 -10.03 -10.59 15.15
CA ILE A 370 -10.22 -9.56 14.13
C ILE A 370 -10.99 -8.40 14.76
N GLN A 371 -10.43 -7.20 14.67
CA GLN A 371 -11.05 -6.01 15.24
C GLN A 371 -10.90 -4.79 14.33
N ILE A 372 -11.76 -3.80 14.54
CA ILE A 372 -11.67 -2.51 13.89
C ILE A 372 -10.54 -1.70 14.55
N ALA A 373 -9.48 -1.43 13.81
CA ALA A 373 -8.38 -0.56 14.25
C ALA A 373 -8.77 0.92 14.13
N SER A 374 -9.44 1.28 13.04
CA SER A 374 -9.98 2.63 12.84
C SER A 374 -11.17 2.61 11.89
N SER A 375 -12.09 3.57 12.05
CA SER A 375 -13.26 3.70 11.20
C SER A 375 -13.72 5.14 11.10
N THR A 376 -14.11 5.55 9.88
CA THR A 376 -14.90 6.76 9.61
C THR A 376 -16.25 6.42 8.98
N ILE A 377 -16.63 5.14 9.02
CA ILE A 377 -17.92 4.65 8.52
C ILE A 377 -19.04 5.32 9.33
N PRO A 378 -20.13 5.82 8.69
CA PRO A 378 -21.26 6.43 9.38
C PRO A 378 -21.90 5.47 10.41
N GLU A 379 -22.40 6.02 11.53
CA GLU A 379 -22.98 5.25 12.64
C GLU A 379 -24.24 4.45 12.27
N ASP A 380 -24.91 4.81 11.17
CA ASP A 380 -26.08 4.09 10.64
C ASP A 380 -25.71 2.88 9.79
N ILE A 381 -24.43 2.67 9.53
CA ILE A 381 -23.92 1.50 8.84
C ILE A 381 -23.33 0.51 9.86
N ASN A 382 -23.90 -0.67 9.90
CA ASN A 382 -23.37 -1.77 10.71
C ASN A 382 -22.32 -2.55 9.92
N VAL A 383 -21.21 -2.91 10.58
CA VAL A 383 -20.15 -3.73 10.03
C VAL A 383 -20.14 -5.07 10.76
N TYR A 384 -20.53 -6.14 10.06
CA TYR A 384 -20.54 -7.50 10.62
C TYR A 384 -19.48 -8.37 9.98
N LEU A 385 -18.84 -9.21 10.79
CA LEU A 385 -18.09 -10.36 10.31
C LEU A 385 -19.01 -11.59 10.33
N GLU A 386 -19.19 -12.25 9.20
CA GLU A 386 -19.89 -13.53 9.05
C GLU A 386 -18.88 -14.68 9.10
N ASP A 387 -19.08 -15.66 9.98
CA ASP A 387 -18.47 -17.00 9.90
C ASP A 387 -19.51 -17.97 9.34
N THR A 388 -19.34 -18.38 8.09
CA THR A 388 -20.29 -19.26 7.40
C THR A 388 -20.26 -20.70 7.90
N VAL A 389 -19.22 -21.11 8.63
CA VAL A 389 -19.10 -22.45 9.21
C VAL A 389 -19.88 -22.53 10.51
N GLU A 390 -19.72 -21.54 11.38
CA GLU A 390 -20.46 -21.44 12.65
C GLU A 390 -21.84 -20.82 12.45
N ASN A 391 -22.11 -20.24 11.28
CA ASN A 391 -23.34 -19.51 10.93
C ASN A 391 -23.61 -18.37 11.91
N THR A 392 -22.59 -17.57 12.20
CA THR A 392 -22.66 -16.45 13.14
C THR A 392 -22.38 -15.14 12.45
N PHE A 393 -22.92 -14.04 13.02
CA PHE A 393 -22.62 -12.66 12.67
C PHE A 393 -22.14 -11.92 13.89
N THR A 394 -20.92 -11.41 13.87
CA THR A 394 -20.36 -10.58 14.94
C THR A 394 -20.37 -9.12 14.50
N LEU A 395 -21.01 -8.26 15.29
CA LEU A 395 -21.05 -6.81 15.03
C LEU A 395 -19.73 -6.19 15.47
N LEU A 396 -18.80 -6.00 14.54
CA LEU A 396 -17.43 -5.54 14.81
C LEU A 396 -17.38 -4.14 15.44
N THR A 397 -18.40 -3.29 15.25
CA THR A 397 -18.45 -1.96 15.88
C THR A 397 -18.62 -2.00 17.38
N ASN A 398 -19.08 -3.12 17.94
CA ASN A 398 -19.32 -3.30 19.37
C ASN A 398 -18.29 -4.20 20.04
N GLU A 399 -17.78 -5.20 19.32
CA GLU A 399 -16.87 -6.22 19.85
C GLU A 399 -15.95 -6.74 18.73
N GLY A 400 -14.77 -7.23 19.08
CA GLY A 400 -13.91 -7.97 18.15
C GLY A 400 -14.47 -9.36 17.88
N PHE A 401 -14.09 -9.96 16.76
CA PHE A 401 -14.33 -11.36 16.46
C PHE A 401 -13.18 -12.21 16.99
N GLU A 402 -13.49 -13.25 17.76
CA GLU A 402 -12.53 -14.19 18.32
C GLU A 402 -12.84 -15.62 17.88
N LEU A 403 -11.83 -16.39 17.52
CA LEU A 403 -11.96 -17.79 17.14
C LEU A 403 -10.66 -18.57 17.43
N THR A 404 -10.79 -19.77 18.03
CA THR A 404 -9.70 -20.76 18.00
C THR A 404 -10.14 -21.94 17.15
N ALA A 405 -9.74 -21.95 15.90
CA ALA A 405 -10.16 -22.95 14.94
C ALA A 405 -9.52 -24.33 15.25
N GLN A 406 -10.31 -25.40 15.17
CA GLN A 406 -9.83 -26.77 15.39
C GLN A 406 -9.09 -27.35 14.16
N THR A 407 -9.21 -26.71 13.02
CA THR A 407 -8.53 -27.05 11.76
C THR A 407 -7.90 -25.80 11.19
N THR A 408 -6.78 -25.97 10.48
CA THR A 408 -6.11 -24.85 9.80
C THR A 408 -7.09 -24.09 8.93
N LEU A 409 -7.13 -22.78 9.11
CA LEU A 409 -7.84 -21.85 8.23
C LEU A 409 -7.03 -21.62 6.99
N SER A 410 -7.64 -21.69 5.83
CA SER A 410 -6.93 -21.49 4.57
C SER A 410 -7.83 -20.87 3.50
N GLY A 411 -7.43 -19.73 3.04
CA GLY A 411 -8.05 -19.05 1.90
C GLY A 411 -9.37 -18.37 2.25
N ILE A 412 -10.29 -18.41 1.32
CA ILE A 412 -11.55 -17.65 1.34
C ILE A 412 -12.78 -18.57 1.39
N GLY A 413 -13.94 -17.95 1.64
CA GLY A 413 -15.24 -18.65 1.59
C GLY A 413 -15.82 -19.00 2.95
N ARG A 414 -15.07 -18.81 4.04
CA ARG A 414 -15.60 -18.93 5.39
C ARG A 414 -15.99 -17.58 5.96
N PHE A 415 -15.17 -16.55 5.80
CA PHE A 415 -15.37 -15.26 6.43
C PHE A 415 -15.73 -14.18 5.41
N PHE A 416 -16.67 -13.33 5.79
CA PHE A 416 -17.15 -12.21 4.97
C PHE A 416 -17.42 -10.99 5.84
N ILE A 417 -17.08 -9.81 5.34
CA ILE A 417 -17.48 -8.53 5.94
C ILE A 417 -18.77 -8.07 5.26
N HIS A 418 -19.75 -7.74 6.07
CA HIS A 418 -21.01 -7.14 5.64
C HIS A 418 -21.07 -5.69 6.05
N TYR A 419 -21.32 -4.81 5.11
CA TYR A 419 -21.73 -3.44 5.37
C TYR A 419 -23.22 -3.33 5.10
N THR A 420 -23.99 -2.86 6.06
CA THR A 420 -25.45 -2.80 5.94
C THR A 420 -26.08 -1.80 6.89
N THR A 421 -27.19 -1.18 6.47
CA THR A 421 -28.06 -0.38 7.35
C THR A 421 -28.98 -1.25 8.22
N SER A 422 -29.03 -2.58 7.98
CA SER A 422 -29.90 -3.51 8.69
C SER A 422 -29.15 -4.23 9.80
N THR A 423 -29.85 -4.55 10.87
CA THR A 423 -29.32 -5.43 11.92
C THR A 423 -29.30 -6.86 11.39
N LEU A 424 -28.13 -7.49 11.40
CA LEU A 424 -27.97 -8.93 11.14
C LEU A 424 -27.91 -9.65 12.48
N SER A 425 -28.65 -10.70 12.66
CA SER A 425 -28.60 -11.55 13.87
C SER A 425 -28.68 -13.00 13.49
N THR A 426 -28.08 -13.85 14.34
CA THR A 426 -28.22 -15.31 14.30
C THR A 426 -29.41 -15.78 15.10
N ASP A 427 -30.33 -14.87 15.49
CA ASP A 427 -31.49 -15.25 16.27
C ASP A 427 -32.20 -16.43 15.60
N THR A 428 -32.09 -17.56 16.27
CA THR A 428 -32.86 -18.76 16.09
C THR A 428 -34.32 -18.50 16.51
N GLU A 429 -34.86 -17.35 16.11
CA GLU A 429 -36.26 -17.20 15.98
C GLU A 429 -36.64 -17.84 14.65
N SER A 430 -37.13 -19.01 14.75
CA SER A 430 -37.99 -19.80 13.90
C SER A 430 -38.81 -19.00 12.86
N SER A 431 -38.18 -18.24 12.00
CA SER A 431 -38.62 -18.12 10.63
C SER A 431 -37.94 -19.24 9.90
N THR A 432 -38.58 -20.36 9.75
CA THR A 432 -38.24 -21.38 8.76
C THR A 432 -37.97 -20.68 7.46
N SER A 433 -36.70 -20.31 7.21
CA SER A 433 -36.24 -19.87 5.89
C SER A 433 -36.54 -21.06 4.99
N LEU A 434 -37.65 -20.99 4.25
CA LEU A 434 -38.06 -22.01 3.29
C LEU A 434 -37.13 -22.07 2.08
N LEU A 435 -35.97 -21.32 2.17
CA LEU A 435 -34.92 -21.35 1.14
C LEU A 435 -34.16 -22.67 1.23
N THR A 436 -34.17 -23.38 0.13
CA THR A 436 -33.39 -24.61 -0.06
C THR A 436 -32.63 -24.51 -1.37
N ALA A 437 -31.37 -24.94 -1.37
CA ALA A 437 -30.61 -25.06 -2.58
C ALA A 437 -29.93 -26.44 -2.65
N TYR A 438 -30.00 -27.07 -3.81
CA TYR A 438 -29.40 -28.38 -4.03
C TYR A 438 -29.05 -28.61 -5.50
N LYS A 439 -28.06 -29.49 -5.73
CA LYS A 439 -27.69 -29.99 -7.04
C LYS A 439 -27.92 -31.50 -7.08
N GLY A 440 -28.85 -31.94 -7.91
CA GLY A 440 -29.08 -33.37 -8.13
C GLY A 440 -27.91 -34.04 -8.85
N LYS A 441 -27.62 -35.31 -8.54
CA LYS A 441 -26.55 -36.09 -9.17
C LYS A 441 -26.83 -36.17 -10.68
N GLY A 442 -25.86 -35.72 -11.50
CA GLY A 442 -25.99 -35.71 -12.96
C GLY A 442 -26.72 -34.50 -13.54
N ASN A 443 -27.24 -33.59 -12.73
CA ASN A 443 -27.94 -32.39 -13.21
C ASN A 443 -26.97 -31.26 -13.59
N ALA A 444 -27.25 -30.62 -14.71
CA ALA A 444 -26.53 -29.42 -15.16
C ALA A 444 -27.07 -28.12 -14.51
N TYR A 445 -27.84 -28.26 -13.42
CA TYR A 445 -28.51 -27.13 -12.77
C TYR A 445 -28.43 -27.24 -11.25
N ILE A 446 -28.28 -26.09 -10.58
CA ILE A 446 -28.58 -25.91 -9.16
C ILE A 446 -30.03 -25.45 -9.06
N SER A 447 -30.80 -26.10 -8.19
CA SER A 447 -32.17 -25.71 -7.88
C SER A 447 -32.17 -24.88 -6.61
N VAL A 448 -32.82 -23.72 -6.63
CA VAL A 448 -33.09 -22.86 -5.47
C VAL A 448 -34.59 -22.76 -5.31
N GLU A 449 -35.12 -23.14 -4.17
CA GLU A 449 -36.55 -23.14 -3.84
C GLU A 449 -36.81 -22.20 -2.67
N GLY A 450 -38.05 -21.68 -2.60
CA GLY A 450 -38.49 -20.78 -1.54
C GLY A 450 -38.32 -19.29 -1.85
N LEU A 451 -37.81 -18.92 -3.01
CA LEU A 451 -37.61 -17.50 -3.40
C LEU A 451 -38.93 -16.74 -3.59
N GLN A 452 -40.04 -17.41 -3.86
CA GLN A 452 -41.35 -16.79 -4.09
C GLN A 452 -41.90 -16.06 -2.84
N GLN A 453 -41.31 -16.27 -1.68
CA GLN A 453 -41.71 -15.57 -0.42
C GLN A 453 -41.24 -14.12 -0.41
N PHE A 454 -40.29 -13.72 -1.28
CA PHE A 454 -39.77 -12.38 -1.35
C PHE A 454 -40.49 -11.54 -2.39
N SER A 455 -40.78 -10.30 -2.04
CA SER A 455 -41.42 -9.33 -2.91
C SER A 455 -40.41 -8.57 -3.77
N GLU A 456 -39.16 -8.56 -3.36
CA GLU A 456 -38.06 -7.87 -4.03
C GLU A 456 -37.15 -8.83 -4.82
N PRO A 457 -36.39 -8.31 -5.81
CA PRO A 457 -35.47 -9.12 -6.58
C PRO A 457 -34.41 -9.80 -5.72
N ALA A 458 -34.13 -11.08 -5.97
CA ALA A 458 -33.08 -11.84 -5.30
C ALA A 458 -31.78 -11.86 -6.12
N ASN A 459 -30.65 -11.70 -5.46
CA ASN A 459 -29.32 -11.86 -6.05
C ASN A 459 -28.77 -13.24 -5.70
N LEU A 460 -28.38 -14.00 -6.71
CA LEU A 460 -27.76 -15.32 -6.57
C LEU A 460 -26.31 -15.24 -7.06
N ILE A 461 -25.38 -15.59 -6.20
CA ILE A 461 -23.95 -15.56 -6.50
C ILE A 461 -23.38 -16.93 -6.20
N LEU A 462 -22.58 -17.47 -7.11
CA LEU A 462 -21.89 -18.73 -6.93
C LEU A 462 -20.38 -18.50 -6.92
N TYR A 463 -19.73 -18.96 -5.87
CA TYR A 463 -18.27 -18.90 -5.69
C TYR A 463 -17.66 -20.29 -5.83
N ASN A 464 -16.44 -20.38 -6.36
CA ASN A 464 -15.64 -21.59 -6.31
C ASN A 464 -14.90 -21.69 -4.96
N VAL A 465 -14.15 -22.76 -4.73
CA VAL A 465 -13.34 -22.98 -3.49
C VAL A 465 -12.20 -21.98 -3.31
N LEU A 466 -11.86 -21.23 -4.35
CA LEU A 466 -10.90 -20.11 -4.30
C LEU A 466 -11.62 -18.78 -4.07
N GLY A 467 -12.99 -18.80 -3.90
CA GLY A 467 -13.90 -17.66 -3.69
C GLY A 467 -14.09 -16.75 -4.88
N MET A 468 -13.55 -17.14 -6.01
CA MET A 468 -13.86 -16.40 -7.22
C MET A 468 -15.34 -16.54 -7.54
N LYS A 469 -16.00 -15.43 -7.79
CA LYS A 469 -17.37 -15.40 -8.29
C LYS A 469 -17.38 -16.00 -9.70
N VAL A 470 -17.97 -17.18 -9.82
CA VAL A 470 -18.07 -17.91 -11.10
C VAL A 470 -19.41 -17.72 -11.79
N LEU A 471 -20.42 -17.21 -11.06
CA LEU A 471 -21.73 -16.92 -11.61
C LEU A 471 -22.43 -15.88 -10.74
N SER A 472 -23.10 -14.91 -11.35
CA SER A 472 -23.97 -13.96 -10.66
C SER A 472 -25.26 -13.83 -11.47
N ARG A 473 -26.41 -13.85 -10.81
CA ARG A 473 -27.72 -13.71 -11.44
C ARG A 473 -28.67 -12.95 -10.54
N LYS A 474 -29.29 -11.90 -11.07
CA LYS A 474 -30.41 -11.19 -10.42
C LYS A 474 -31.74 -11.78 -10.90
N ILE A 475 -32.54 -12.22 -9.97
CA ILE A 475 -33.90 -12.74 -10.22
C ILE A 475 -34.89 -11.62 -9.91
N GLN A 476 -35.45 -11.01 -10.95
CA GLN A 476 -36.37 -9.87 -10.82
C GLN A 476 -37.75 -10.26 -10.28
N ASN A 477 -38.26 -11.42 -10.68
CA ASN A 477 -39.55 -11.95 -10.23
C ASN A 477 -39.32 -13.38 -9.76
N PRO A 478 -39.00 -13.58 -8.45
CA PRO A 478 -38.68 -14.90 -7.92
C PRO A 478 -39.85 -15.87 -8.07
N SER A 479 -39.58 -17.05 -8.61
CA SER A 479 -40.54 -18.14 -8.73
C SER A 479 -40.35 -19.15 -7.59
N GLN A 480 -41.29 -20.09 -7.47
CA GLN A 480 -41.23 -21.15 -6.45
C GLN A 480 -39.92 -21.97 -6.54
N LYS A 481 -39.40 -22.11 -7.75
CA LYS A 481 -38.16 -22.82 -8.04
C LYS A 481 -37.40 -22.14 -9.15
N GLU A 482 -36.19 -21.69 -8.81
CA GLU A 482 -35.24 -21.18 -9.77
C GLU A 482 -34.19 -22.21 -10.14
N MET A 483 -33.88 -22.30 -11.42
CA MET A 483 -32.85 -23.21 -11.95
C MET A 483 -31.67 -22.42 -12.49
N ILE A 484 -30.50 -22.65 -11.92
CA ILE A 484 -29.25 -21.98 -12.29
C ILE A 484 -28.40 -22.99 -13.08
N SER A 485 -28.13 -22.68 -14.34
CA SER A 485 -27.28 -23.54 -15.17
C SER A 485 -25.84 -23.58 -14.66
N THR A 486 -25.30 -24.78 -14.51
CA THR A 486 -23.90 -25.02 -14.18
C THR A 486 -23.08 -25.47 -15.40
N VAL A 487 -23.64 -25.35 -16.61
CA VAL A 487 -22.95 -25.67 -17.86
C VAL A 487 -21.75 -24.73 -18.01
N GLY A 488 -20.57 -25.32 -18.21
CA GLY A 488 -19.30 -24.59 -18.29
C GLY A 488 -18.53 -24.49 -16.97
N LEU A 489 -19.16 -24.81 -15.83
CA LEU A 489 -18.45 -24.89 -14.57
C LEU A 489 -17.67 -26.21 -14.45
N LYS A 490 -16.45 -26.16 -13.92
CA LYS A 490 -15.64 -27.34 -13.62
C LYS A 490 -16.28 -28.16 -12.50
N THR A 491 -16.05 -29.46 -12.48
CA THR A 491 -16.46 -30.31 -11.35
C THR A 491 -15.70 -29.88 -10.09
N GLY A 492 -16.41 -29.60 -9.02
CA GLY A 492 -15.82 -29.14 -7.78
C GLY A 492 -16.89 -28.72 -6.76
N VAL A 493 -16.44 -28.25 -5.62
CA VAL A 493 -17.28 -27.67 -4.57
C VAL A 493 -17.50 -26.20 -4.90
N TYR A 494 -18.74 -25.74 -4.70
CA TYR A 494 -19.15 -24.35 -4.90
C TYR A 494 -19.93 -23.87 -3.69
N ILE A 495 -19.87 -22.57 -3.43
CA ILE A 495 -20.67 -21.91 -2.40
C ILE A 495 -21.69 -21.04 -3.12
N LEU A 496 -22.97 -21.34 -2.94
CA LEU A 496 -24.06 -20.50 -3.40
C LEU A 496 -24.42 -19.52 -2.29
N LYS A 497 -24.46 -18.26 -2.62
CA LYS A 497 -25.02 -17.19 -1.79
C LYS A 497 -26.26 -16.63 -2.47
N VAL A 498 -27.36 -16.58 -1.73
CA VAL A 498 -28.65 -16.00 -2.18
C VAL A 498 -28.97 -14.84 -1.25
N GLN A 499 -29.17 -13.67 -1.82
CA GLN A 499 -29.53 -12.47 -1.08
C GLN A 499 -30.87 -11.95 -1.59
N ALA A 500 -31.83 -11.83 -0.71
CA ALA A 500 -33.18 -11.34 -1.01
C ALA A 500 -33.71 -10.56 0.19
N GLU A 501 -34.10 -9.30 0.00
CA GLU A 501 -34.50 -8.42 1.09
C GLU A 501 -33.44 -8.38 2.21
N ASN A 502 -33.81 -8.73 3.43
CA ASN A 502 -32.92 -8.79 4.60
C ASN A 502 -32.39 -10.21 4.88
N ILE A 503 -32.57 -11.16 3.94
CA ILE A 503 -32.18 -12.55 4.13
C ILE A 503 -30.99 -12.87 3.24
N VAL A 504 -29.95 -13.42 3.86
CA VAL A 504 -28.79 -14.01 3.18
C VAL A 504 -28.81 -15.51 3.47
N PHE A 505 -28.88 -16.31 2.43
CA PHE A 505 -28.82 -17.76 2.50
C PHE A 505 -27.53 -18.25 1.83
N THR A 506 -26.75 -19.04 2.52
CA THR A 506 -25.51 -19.61 1.99
C THR A 506 -25.57 -21.13 2.02
N LYS A 507 -25.15 -21.78 0.94
CA LYS A 507 -25.16 -23.24 0.80
C LYS A 507 -23.93 -23.74 0.06
N LYS A 508 -23.24 -24.71 0.65
CA LYS A 508 -22.21 -25.48 -0.01
C LYS A 508 -22.88 -26.53 -0.94
N LEU A 509 -22.45 -26.58 -2.18
CA LEU A 509 -22.96 -27.45 -3.23
C LEU A 509 -21.86 -28.30 -3.87
#